data_9fd7dcfd515bfdbe325e60646318d4b8
#
_entry.id   9fd7dcfd515bfdbe325e60646318d4b8
#
_cell.length_a   1.000
_cell.length_b   1.000
_cell.length_c   1.000
_cell.angle_alpha   90.00
_cell.angle_beta   90.00
_cell.angle_gamma   90.00
#
_symmetry.space_group_name_H-M   'P 1'
#
loop_
_entity.id
_entity.type
_entity.pdbx_description
1 polymer ?
#
loop_
_entity_poly.entity_id
_entity_poly.type
_entity_poly.pdbx_seq_one_letter_code
_entity_poly.pdbx_strand_id
1 'polypeptide(L)'
;MYTFTNEFISSQNNLEFLKATMMGPNAMRVAEELASYLNVNENMRILDLGCGCGLSTLLLTQKYGATVFAADLWISPTENYERFKSVGIDAKAVPISVDATKGLPFANRYFDLLFTVDAYHYFGDTAEMLPRLIPFVKKGGYIAVAIPGLHYEFGKNVPDDMQPFWNSEMERTLHSLAWWKDLWKTAEGIEMVDSREMACCGQAWQEWLTGYHPIVAEDIKMMKAEDGKYFNLVQLIAKVI
;
A
#
# COMPACT_ATOMS: atom_id res chain seq x y z
N MET A 1 11.75 12.81 19.67
CA MET A 1 10.76 13.38 18.74
C MET A 1 11.21 12.99 17.36
N TYR A 2 10.41 12.21 16.67
CA TYR A 2 10.75 11.68 15.35
C TYR A 2 10.78 12.82 14.33
N THR A 3 11.87 12.99 13.59
CA THR A 3 11.97 14.03 12.57
C THR A 3 11.72 13.37 11.21
N PHE A 4 10.60 13.67 10.58
CA PHE A 4 10.34 13.26 9.21
C PHE A 4 11.40 13.90 8.30
N THR A 5 12.07 13.09 7.48
CA THR A 5 13.12 13.54 6.57
C THR A 5 12.60 14.04 5.22
N ASN A 6 11.33 13.75 4.92
CA ASN A 6 10.69 14.17 3.69
C ASN A 6 9.90 15.47 3.90
N GLU A 7 10.21 16.50 3.13
CA GLU A 7 9.58 17.82 3.22
C GLU A 7 8.06 17.78 3.03
N PHE A 8 7.57 16.94 2.11
CA PHE A 8 6.15 16.78 1.88
C PHE A 8 5.42 16.21 3.10
N ILE A 9 5.97 15.15 3.70
CA ILE A 9 5.39 14.49 4.88
C ILE A 9 5.47 15.41 6.09
N SER A 10 6.53 16.18 6.23
CA SER A 10 6.77 17.08 7.39
C SER A 10 6.01 18.39 7.32
N SER A 11 5.33 18.70 6.23
CA SER A 11 4.45 19.89 6.22
C SER A 11 3.37 19.77 7.30
N GLN A 12 3.02 20.89 7.95
CA GLN A 12 2.15 20.88 9.14
C GLN A 12 0.82 20.14 8.90
N ASN A 13 0.14 20.45 7.81
CA ASN A 13 -1.17 19.84 7.50
C ASN A 13 -1.05 18.33 7.21
N ASN A 14 -0.01 17.93 6.48
CA ASN A 14 0.21 16.52 6.16
C ASN A 14 0.62 15.72 7.40
N LEU A 15 1.40 16.32 8.30
CA LEU A 15 1.80 15.68 9.56
C LEU A 15 0.61 15.41 10.48
N GLU A 16 -0.31 16.37 10.63
CA GLU A 16 -1.52 16.17 11.44
C GLU A 16 -2.44 15.10 10.82
N PHE A 17 -2.62 15.14 9.50
CA PHE A 17 -3.39 14.12 8.78
C PHE A 17 -2.75 12.74 8.95
N LEU A 18 -1.45 12.62 8.77
CA LEU A 18 -0.69 11.38 8.96
C LEU A 18 -0.90 10.79 10.36
N LYS A 19 -0.71 11.57 11.41
CA LYS A 19 -0.86 11.11 12.80
C LYS A 19 -2.28 10.63 13.12
N ALA A 20 -3.28 11.26 12.52
CA ALA A 20 -4.68 10.93 12.74
C ALA A 20 -5.15 9.70 11.94
N THR A 21 -4.42 9.31 10.89
CA THR A 21 -4.93 8.36 9.88
C THR A 21 -4.04 7.16 9.62
N MET A 22 -2.84 7.07 10.22
CA MET A 22 -2.03 5.85 10.12
C MET A 22 -2.77 4.64 10.69
N MET A 23 -2.68 3.52 9.99
CA MET A 23 -3.29 2.23 10.35
C MET A 23 -2.27 1.08 10.37
N GLY A 24 -1.01 1.38 10.11
CA GLY A 24 0.14 0.48 10.00
C GLY A 24 1.39 1.29 9.67
N PRO A 25 2.45 0.68 9.13
CA PRO A 25 3.66 1.38 8.68
C PRO A 25 3.29 2.59 7.83
N ASN A 26 4.00 3.70 7.97
CA ASN A 26 3.63 4.97 7.34
C ASN A 26 3.37 4.84 5.84
N ALA A 27 2.11 4.63 5.46
CA ALA A 27 1.68 4.40 4.08
C ALA A 27 2.00 5.59 3.14
N MET A 28 2.10 6.82 3.66
CA MET A 28 2.52 7.97 2.85
C MET A 28 3.99 7.87 2.43
N ARG A 29 4.86 7.39 3.32
CA ARG A 29 6.28 7.17 3.01
C ARG A 29 6.46 6.00 2.03
N VAL A 30 5.74 4.93 2.26
CA VAL A 30 5.72 3.77 1.36
C VAL A 30 5.22 4.15 -0.02
N ALA A 31 4.11 4.91 -0.09
CA ALA A 31 3.57 5.42 -1.35
C ALA A 31 4.56 6.35 -2.08
N GLU A 32 5.31 7.16 -1.35
CA GLU A 32 6.30 8.06 -1.95
C GLU A 32 7.45 7.30 -2.59
N GLU A 33 7.99 6.28 -1.91
CA GLU A 33 9.03 5.43 -2.50
C GLU A 33 8.48 4.66 -3.71
N LEU A 34 7.31 4.01 -3.60
CA LEU A 34 6.69 3.30 -4.71
C LEU A 34 6.46 4.21 -5.93
N ALA A 35 5.91 5.41 -5.72
CA ALA A 35 5.65 6.37 -6.79
C ALA A 35 6.93 6.91 -7.44
N SER A 36 8.08 6.91 -6.74
CA SER A 36 9.35 7.39 -7.27
C SER A 36 9.89 6.53 -8.42
N TYR A 37 9.42 5.30 -8.57
CA TYR A 37 9.75 4.39 -9.68
C TYR A 37 8.80 4.52 -10.87
N LEU A 38 7.84 5.44 -10.79
CA LEU A 38 6.80 5.68 -11.79
C LEU A 38 6.82 7.14 -12.24
N ASN A 39 6.36 7.40 -13.45
CA ASN A 39 6.21 8.77 -13.95
C ASN A 39 4.79 9.31 -13.64
N VAL A 40 4.45 9.36 -12.34
CA VAL A 40 3.15 9.86 -11.89
C VAL A 40 3.01 11.34 -12.18
N ASN A 41 1.85 11.77 -12.73
CA ASN A 41 1.59 13.17 -13.09
C ASN A 41 0.10 13.51 -12.99
N GLU A 42 -0.21 14.81 -13.16
CA GLU A 42 -1.54 15.41 -13.01
C GLU A 42 -2.60 14.94 -14.03
N ASN A 43 -2.19 14.35 -15.14
CA ASN A 43 -3.10 13.88 -16.18
C ASN A 43 -3.57 12.44 -15.93
N MET A 44 -3.01 11.76 -14.92
CA MET A 44 -3.35 10.39 -14.63
C MET A 44 -4.66 10.25 -13.85
N ARG A 45 -5.41 9.21 -14.19
CA ARG A 45 -6.45 8.62 -13.35
C ARG A 45 -5.84 7.43 -12.63
N ILE A 46 -5.84 7.48 -11.32
CA ILE A 46 -5.24 6.44 -10.46
C ILE A 46 -6.34 5.76 -9.66
N LEU A 47 -6.34 4.44 -9.63
CA LEU A 47 -7.08 3.67 -8.65
C LEU A 47 -6.16 3.39 -7.47
N ASP A 48 -6.43 4.01 -6.32
CA ASP A 48 -5.78 3.70 -5.04
C ASP A 48 -6.63 2.64 -4.33
N LEU A 49 -6.23 1.38 -4.49
CA LEU A 49 -7.01 0.21 -4.06
C LEU A 49 -6.56 -0.27 -2.68
N GLY A 50 -7.47 -0.24 -1.72
CA GLY A 50 -7.16 -0.40 -0.29
C GLY A 50 -6.54 0.88 0.27
N CYS A 51 -7.15 2.04 -0.02
CA CYS A 51 -6.60 3.35 0.34
C CYS A 51 -6.61 3.63 1.86
N GLY A 52 -7.30 2.79 2.66
CA GLY A 52 -7.49 3.02 4.09
C GLY A 52 -8.06 4.41 4.37
N CYS A 53 -7.47 5.12 5.31
CA CYS A 53 -7.84 6.51 5.63
C CYS A 53 -7.28 7.56 4.65
N GLY A 54 -6.62 7.14 3.54
CA GLY A 54 -6.27 7.99 2.41
C GLY A 54 -4.89 8.63 2.43
N LEU A 55 -3.89 8.05 3.11
CA LEU A 55 -2.51 8.58 3.14
C LEU A 55 -1.85 8.53 1.75
N SER A 56 -1.97 7.41 1.03
CA SER A 56 -1.52 7.27 -0.36
C SER A 56 -2.27 8.21 -1.29
N THR A 57 -3.60 8.31 -1.12
CA THR A 57 -4.46 9.24 -1.87
C THR A 57 -4.02 10.69 -1.70
N LEU A 58 -3.73 11.13 -0.48
CA LEU A 58 -3.23 12.49 -0.20
C LEU A 58 -1.92 12.77 -0.95
N LEU A 59 -0.97 11.85 -0.89
CA LEU A 59 0.30 11.97 -1.61
C LEU A 59 0.07 12.09 -3.13
N LEU A 60 -0.67 11.15 -3.72
CA LEU A 60 -0.92 11.10 -5.16
C LEU A 60 -1.64 12.35 -5.66
N THR A 61 -2.54 12.90 -4.85
CA THR A 61 -3.31 14.08 -5.21
C THR A 61 -2.52 15.37 -5.02
N GLN A 62 -1.94 15.61 -3.84
CA GLN A 62 -1.26 16.87 -3.56
C GLN A 62 0.11 16.98 -4.22
N LYS A 63 0.91 15.91 -4.16
CA LYS A 63 2.28 15.95 -4.69
C LYS A 63 2.32 15.85 -6.22
N TYR A 64 1.49 14.98 -6.80
CA TYR A 64 1.52 14.69 -8.23
C TYR A 64 0.35 15.31 -9.01
N GLY A 65 -0.66 15.84 -8.33
CA GLY A 65 -1.82 16.46 -8.97
C GLY A 65 -2.78 15.48 -9.64
N ALA A 66 -2.62 14.18 -9.46
CA ALA A 66 -3.43 13.15 -10.10
C ALA A 66 -4.90 13.17 -9.65
N THR A 67 -5.80 12.64 -10.47
CA THR A 67 -7.16 12.31 -10.07
C THR A 67 -7.17 10.89 -9.52
N VAL A 68 -7.57 10.73 -8.25
CA VAL A 68 -7.48 9.48 -7.51
C VAL A 68 -8.86 8.95 -7.13
N PHE A 69 -9.14 7.72 -7.50
CA PHE A 69 -10.29 6.94 -7.06
C PHE A 69 -9.84 6.11 -5.86
N ALA A 70 -10.18 6.58 -4.67
CA ALA A 70 -9.75 6.04 -3.38
C ALA A 70 -10.73 4.95 -2.93
N ALA A 71 -10.40 3.71 -3.24
CA ALA A 71 -11.28 2.56 -3.04
C ALA A 71 -10.86 1.76 -1.80
N ASP A 72 -11.80 1.51 -0.91
CA ASP A 72 -11.58 0.71 0.29
C ASP A 72 -12.81 -0.14 0.64
N LEU A 73 -12.59 -1.27 1.33
CA LEU A 73 -13.67 -2.13 1.80
C LEU A 73 -14.11 -1.78 3.22
N TRP A 74 -13.17 -1.43 4.08
CA TRP A 74 -13.39 -1.28 5.52
C TRP A 74 -13.67 0.16 5.92
N ILE A 75 -13.11 1.12 5.19
CA ILE A 75 -13.26 2.54 5.51
C ILE A 75 -14.42 3.13 4.71
N SER A 76 -15.35 3.78 5.42
CA SER A 76 -16.51 4.40 4.80
C SER A 76 -16.11 5.50 3.81
N PRO A 77 -16.67 5.51 2.58
CA PRO A 77 -16.43 6.59 1.63
C PRO A 77 -16.90 7.96 2.15
N THR A 78 -17.93 8.00 2.99
CA THR A 78 -18.38 9.25 3.62
C THR A 78 -17.31 9.80 4.58
N GLU A 79 -16.72 8.94 5.41
CA GLU A 79 -15.63 9.36 6.30
C GLU A 79 -14.40 9.81 5.53
N ASN A 80 -14.03 9.11 4.46
CA ASN A 80 -12.91 9.51 3.61
C ASN A 80 -13.22 10.82 2.88
N TYR A 81 -14.46 11.05 2.43
CA TYR A 81 -14.84 12.32 1.83
C TYR A 81 -14.59 13.50 2.79
N GLU A 82 -15.02 13.37 4.05
CA GLU A 82 -14.78 14.42 5.06
C GLU A 82 -13.28 14.61 5.36
N ARG A 83 -12.51 13.51 5.40
CA ARG A 83 -11.04 13.59 5.54
C ARG A 83 -10.41 14.33 4.36
N PHE A 84 -10.78 13.98 3.13
CA PHE A 84 -10.24 14.61 1.91
C PHE A 84 -10.59 16.09 1.82
N LYS A 85 -11.81 16.44 2.21
CA LYS A 85 -12.25 17.83 2.31
C LYS A 85 -11.45 18.62 3.35
N SER A 86 -11.14 18.03 4.49
CA SER A 86 -10.38 18.68 5.56
C SER A 86 -8.96 19.05 5.15
N VAL A 87 -8.38 18.36 4.16
CA VAL A 87 -7.04 18.62 3.60
C VAL A 87 -7.08 19.18 2.17
N GLY A 88 -8.27 19.53 1.65
CA GLY A 88 -8.45 20.24 0.38
C GLY A 88 -8.15 19.41 -0.87
N ILE A 89 -8.38 18.08 -0.84
CA ILE A 89 -8.17 17.19 -2.00
C ILE A 89 -9.47 16.62 -2.58
N ASP A 90 -10.62 16.92 -2.01
CA ASP A 90 -11.94 16.40 -2.37
C ASP A 90 -12.34 16.68 -3.85
N ALA A 91 -11.75 17.70 -4.47
CA ALA A 91 -11.97 17.97 -5.91
C ALA A 91 -11.29 16.92 -6.83
N LYS A 92 -10.29 16.17 -6.36
CA LYS A 92 -9.51 15.20 -7.15
C LYS A 92 -9.47 13.80 -6.53
N ALA A 93 -9.87 13.64 -5.27
CA ALA A 93 -9.94 12.38 -4.57
C ALA A 93 -11.40 11.92 -4.43
N VAL A 94 -11.75 10.81 -5.08
CA VAL A 94 -13.11 10.25 -5.12
C VAL A 94 -13.16 9.00 -4.25
N PRO A 95 -13.72 9.04 -3.04
CA PRO A 95 -13.79 7.87 -2.18
C PRO A 95 -14.90 6.91 -2.64
N ILE A 96 -14.60 5.61 -2.61
CA ILE A 96 -15.50 4.55 -3.11
C ILE A 96 -15.43 3.34 -2.16
N SER A 97 -16.58 2.75 -1.84
CA SER A 97 -16.62 1.46 -1.14
C SER A 97 -16.55 0.32 -2.16
N VAL A 98 -15.53 -0.52 -2.05
CA VAL A 98 -15.27 -1.63 -2.99
C VAL A 98 -14.72 -2.85 -2.28
N ASP A 99 -15.29 -4.02 -2.59
CA ASP A 99 -14.69 -5.32 -2.36
C ASP A 99 -13.98 -5.78 -3.63
N ALA A 100 -12.66 -5.69 -3.66
CA ALA A 100 -11.85 -6.04 -4.83
C ALA A 100 -12.05 -7.51 -5.26
N THR A 101 -12.40 -8.40 -4.33
CA THR A 101 -12.64 -9.81 -4.61
C THR A 101 -13.94 -10.06 -5.37
N LYS A 102 -14.89 -9.13 -5.33
CA LYS A 102 -16.19 -9.21 -6.04
C LYS A 102 -16.19 -8.48 -7.38
N GLY A 103 -15.14 -7.70 -7.67
CA GLY A 103 -14.99 -6.94 -8.91
C GLY A 103 -15.02 -5.43 -8.67
N LEU A 104 -14.59 -4.69 -9.67
CA LEU A 104 -14.48 -3.24 -9.59
C LEU A 104 -15.56 -2.57 -10.45
N PRO A 105 -16.24 -1.51 -9.95
CA PRO A 105 -17.35 -0.85 -10.65
C PRO A 105 -16.84 0.17 -11.70
N PHE A 106 -15.87 -0.21 -12.50
CA PHE A 106 -15.25 0.67 -13.49
C PHE A 106 -15.27 0.08 -14.89
N ALA A 107 -15.16 0.93 -15.90
CA ALA A 107 -14.95 0.52 -17.27
C ALA A 107 -13.56 -0.08 -17.47
N ASN A 108 -13.43 -1.02 -18.42
CA ASN A 108 -12.12 -1.53 -18.82
C ASN A 108 -11.23 -0.40 -19.33
N ARG A 109 -9.92 -0.50 -19.08
CA ARG A 109 -8.89 0.46 -19.52
C ARG A 109 -9.17 1.89 -19.06
N TYR A 110 -9.71 2.04 -17.86
CA TYR A 110 -10.08 3.34 -17.32
C TYR A 110 -8.91 4.05 -16.64
N PHE A 111 -8.05 3.29 -15.95
CA PHE A 111 -6.95 3.83 -15.14
C PHE A 111 -5.62 3.83 -15.89
N ASP A 112 -4.82 4.86 -15.65
CA ASP A 112 -3.42 4.94 -16.06
C ASP A 112 -2.52 4.14 -15.11
N LEU A 113 -2.92 4.09 -13.83
CA LEU A 113 -2.21 3.41 -12.76
C LEU A 113 -3.22 2.79 -11.78
N LEU A 114 -3.02 1.51 -11.45
CA LEU A 114 -3.56 0.89 -10.24
C LEU A 114 -2.43 0.91 -9.19
N PHE A 115 -2.72 1.52 -8.06
CA PHE A 115 -1.78 1.74 -6.97
C PHE A 115 -2.34 1.12 -5.69
N THR A 116 -1.54 0.42 -4.91
CA THR A 116 -1.98 -0.17 -3.66
C THR A 116 -0.82 -0.21 -2.67
N VAL A 117 -1.04 0.26 -1.47
CA VAL A 117 -0.07 0.30 -0.38
C VAL A 117 -0.67 -0.36 0.84
N ASP A 118 0.05 -1.32 1.40
CA ASP A 118 -0.30 -2.03 2.65
C ASP A 118 -1.70 -2.67 2.63
N ALA A 119 -2.17 -3.10 1.46
CA ALA A 119 -3.51 -3.65 1.30
C ALA A 119 -3.57 -4.91 0.40
N TYR A 120 -2.76 -4.98 -0.66
CA TYR A 120 -2.85 -6.05 -1.66
C TYR A 120 -2.66 -7.46 -1.06
N HIS A 121 -1.87 -7.62 -0.02
CA HIS A 121 -1.63 -8.90 0.65
C HIS A 121 -2.89 -9.52 1.27
N TYR A 122 -3.94 -8.74 1.55
CA TYR A 122 -5.19 -9.27 2.08
C TYR A 122 -6.05 -10.00 1.04
N PHE A 123 -5.88 -9.69 -0.24
CA PHE A 123 -6.72 -10.24 -1.31
C PHE A 123 -5.93 -10.69 -2.55
N GLY A 124 -4.66 -10.36 -2.65
CA GLY A 124 -3.81 -10.62 -3.82
C GLY A 124 -2.98 -11.91 -3.75
N ASP A 125 -3.18 -12.72 -2.73
CA ASP A 125 -2.43 -13.93 -2.43
C ASP A 125 -2.78 -15.15 -3.31
N THR A 126 -3.56 -14.94 -4.38
CA THR A 126 -3.96 -15.97 -5.34
C THR A 126 -3.60 -15.58 -6.77
N ALA A 127 -3.36 -16.59 -7.63
CA ALA A 127 -3.02 -16.38 -9.02
C ALA A 127 -4.14 -15.71 -9.84
N GLU A 128 -5.38 -15.79 -9.38
CA GLU A 128 -6.55 -15.24 -10.07
C GLU A 128 -6.71 -13.73 -9.86
N MET A 129 -6.15 -13.17 -8.79
CA MET A 129 -6.45 -11.78 -8.43
C MET A 129 -5.84 -10.77 -9.40
N LEU A 130 -4.56 -10.93 -9.72
CA LEU A 130 -3.90 -10.00 -10.65
C LEU A 130 -4.57 -9.99 -12.05
N PRO A 131 -4.89 -11.14 -12.69
CA PRO A 131 -5.67 -11.18 -13.93
C PRO A 131 -7.03 -10.46 -13.85
N ARG A 132 -7.67 -10.41 -12.69
CA ARG A 132 -8.95 -9.69 -12.50
C ARG A 132 -8.79 -8.18 -12.45
N LEU A 133 -7.60 -7.68 -12.08
CA LEU A 133 -7.30 -6.25 -11.98
C LEU A 133 -6.79 -5.65 -13.30
N ILE A 134 -6.03 -6.43 -14.07
CA ILE A 134 -5.43 -6.02 -15.36
C ILE A 134 -6.44 -5.33 -16.30
N PRO A 135 -7.68 -5.83 -16.50
CA PRO A 135 -8.62 -5.22 -17.44
C PRO A 135 -8.96 -3.76 -17.17
N PHE A 136 -8.86 -3.29 -15.94
CA PHE A 136 -9.20 -1.91 -15.57
C PHE A 136 -8.09 -0.91 -15.87
N VAL A 137 -6.87 -1.40 -16.09
CA VAL A 137 -5.70 -0.56 -16.42
C VAL A 137 -5.54 -0.46 -17.94
N LYS A 138 -5.20 0.72 -18.42
CA LYS A 138 -4.93 0.95 -19.84
C LYS A 138 -3.72 0.13 -20.30
N LYS A 139 -3.73 -0.26 -21.58
CA LYS A 139 -2.52 -0.78 -22.22
C LYS A 139 -1.40 0.27 -22.14
N GLY A 140 -0.22 -0.14 -21.65
CA GLY A 140 0.88 0.76 -21.35
C GLY A 140 0.81 1.43 -19.98
N GLY A 141 -0.30 1.28 -19.24
CA GLY A 141 -0.43 1.70 -17.84
C GLY A 141 0.24 0.72 -16.88
N TYR A 142 0.18 1.02 -15.58
CA TYR A 142 0.93 0.27 -14.58
C TYR A 142 0.03 -0.27 -13.46
N ILE A 143 0.45 -1.39 -12.90
CA ILE A 143 -0.02 -1.90 -11.60
C ILE A 143 1.19 -1.84 -10.66
N ALA A 144 1.07 -1.11 -9.56
CA ALA A 144 2.12 -0.87 -8.59
C ALA A 144 1.64 -1.21 -7.18
N VAL A 145 2.35 -2.11 -6.53
CA VAL A 145 1.99 -2.67 -5.23
C VAL A 145 3.14 -2.52 -4.27
N ALA A 146 2.87 -2.06 -3.05
CA ALA A 146 3.78 -2.12 -1.92
C ALA A 146 3.06 -2.75 -0.73
N ILE A 147 3.63 -3.80 -0.17
CA ILE A 147 3.02 -4.65 0.86
C ILE A 147 4.02 -5.06 1.93
N PRO A 148 3.57 -5.31 3.16
CA PRO A 148 4.37 -5.99 4.17
C PRO A 148 4.82 -7.35 3.67
N GLY A 149 6.05 -7.73 4.00
CA GLY A 149 6.61 -9.01 3.57
C GLY A 149 7.70 -9.52 4.49
N LEU A 150 8.33 -10.58 4.05
CA LEU A 150 9.40 -11.26 4.75
C LEU A 150 10.69 -11.24 3.92
N HIS A 151 11.84 -11.23 4.58
CA HIS A 151 13.12 -11.48 3.90
C HIS A 151 13.21 -12.92 3.35
N TYR A 152 12.55 -13.88 4.03
CA TYR A 152 12.45 -15.28 3.60
C TYR A 152 11.21 -15.95 4.20
N GLU A 153 10.70 -17.00 3.54
CA GLU A 153 9.56 -17.75 4.00
C GLU A 153 9.88 -18.54 5.27
N PHE A 154 9.05 -18.44 6.29
CA PHE A 154 9.21 -19.27 7.51
C PHE A 154 8.76 -20.71 7.28
N GLY A 155 7.77 -20.96 6.44
CA GLY A 155 7.17 -22.27 6.24
C GLY A 155 6.68 -22.84 7.58
N LYS A 156 7.12 -24.05 7.90
CA LYS A 156 6.77 -24.71 9.18
C LYS A 156 7.67 -24.31 10.36
N ASN A 157 8.71 -23.52 10.12
CA ASN A 157 9.75 -23.21 11.09
C ASN A 157 9.71 -21.71 11.45
N VAL A 158 8.61 -21.28 12.06
CA VAL A 158 8.50 -19.93 12.59
C VAL A 158 9.58 -19.72 13.66
N PRO A 159 10.42 -18.66 13.58
CA PRO A 159 11.43 -18.36 14.58
C PRO A 159 10.83 -18.24 15.99
N ASP A 160 11.55 -18.72 17.01
CA ASP A 160 11.06 -18.80 18.39
C ASP A 160 10.64 -17.43 18.95
N ASP A 161 11.37 -16.37 18.59
CA ASP A 161 11.07 -14.99 18.97
C ASP A 161 9.82 -14.42 18.27
N MET A 162 9.41 -14.99 17.14
CA MET A 162 8.21 -14.59 16.41
C MET A 162 6.98 -15.45 16.73
N GLN A 163 7.13 -16.65 17.27
CA GLN A 163 6.00 -17.53 17.58
C GLN A 163 4.87 -16.88 18.39
N PRO A 164 5.14 -16.01 19.42
CA PRO A 164 4.07 -15.37 20.18
C PRO A 164 3.20 -14.40 19.37
N PHE A 165 3.68 -13.93 18.21
CA PHE A 165 3.02 -12.94 17.37
C PHE A 165 2.48 -13.56 16.08
N TRP A 166 3.02 -14.71 15.66
CA TRP A 166 2.68 -15.35 14.39
C TRP A 166 1.31 -16.03 14.45
N ASN A 167 0.46 -15.71 13.51
CA ASN A 167 -0.90 -16.25 13.41
C ASN A 167 -1.22 -16.68 11.97
N SER A 168 -2.38 -17.30 11.77
CA SER A 168 -2.81 -17.81 10.47
C SER A 168 -3.03 -16.73 9.41
N GLU A 169 -3.33 -15.49 9.81
CA GLU A 169 -3.43 -14.37 8.88
C GLU A 169 -2.05 -13.98 8.38
N MET A 170 -1.08 -13.81 9.27
CA MET A 170 0.31 -13.50 8.89
C MET A 170 0.90 -14.62 8.04
N GLU A 171 0.65 -15.88 8.37
CA GLU A 171 1.10 -17.03 7.57
C GLU A 171 0.55 -16.99 6.14
N ARG A 172 -0.68 -16.51 5.94
CA ARG A 172 -1.33 -16.40 4.64
C ARG A 172 -0.92 -15.15 3.86
N THR A 173 -0.64 -14.04 4.54
CA THR A 173 -0.51 -12.72 3.91
C THR A 173 0.91 -12.21 3.80
N LEU A 174 1.83 -12.66 4.68
CA LEU A 174 3.20 -12.19 4.70
C LEU A 174 4.11 -13.17 3.95
N HIS A 175 4.59 -12.75 2.80
CA HIS A 175 5.46 -13.53 1.94
C HIS A 175 6.70 -12.76 1.52
N SER A 176 7.73 -13.50 1.12
CA SER A 176 8.96 -12.92 0.61
C SER A 176 8.78 -12.31 -0.79
N LEU A 177 9.70 -11.43 -1.16
CA LEU A 177 9.78 -10.90 -2.53
C LEU A 177 9.82 -12.01 -3.58
N ALA A 178 10.53 -13.10 -3.31
CA ALA A 178 10.64 -14.24 -4.24
C ALA A 178 9.27 -14.90 -4.46
N TRP A 179 8.53 -15.13 -3.40
CA TRP A 179 7.18 -15.72 -3.46
C TRP A 179 6.22 -14.84 -4.29
N TRP A 180 6.17 -13.55 -4.02
CA TRP A 180 5.33 -12.61 -4.76
C TRP A 180 5.71 -12.51 -6.25
N LYS A 181 7.00 -12.51 -6.55
CA LYS A 181 7.48 -12.54 -7.94
C LYS A 181 7.04 -13.81 -8.68
N ASP A 182 7.13 -14.95 -8.03
CA ASP A 182 6.74 -16.23 -8.63
C ASP A 182 5.22 -16.29 -8.86
N LEU A 183 4.42 -15.74 -7.92
CA LEU A 183 2.98 -15.60 -8.12
C LEU A 183 2.67 -14.69 -9.31
N TRP A 184 3.27 -13.52 -9.39
CA TRP A 184 3.00 -12.55 -10.46
C TRP A 184 3.45 -13.01 -11.85
N LYS A 185 4.50 -13.81 -11.94
CA LYS A 185 4.96 -14.42 -13.21
C LYS A 185 3.89 -15.34 -13.85
N THR A 186 2.93 -15.80 -13.11
CA THR A 186 1.85 -16.64 -13.63
C THR A 186 0.79 -15.86 -14.41
N ALA A 187 0.75 -14.53 -14.26
CA ALA A 187 -0.26 -13.67 -14.89
C ALA A 187 0.15 -13.30 -16.33
N GLU A 188 -0.77 -13.48 -17.26
CA GLU A 188 -0.62 -13.01 -18.64
C GLU A 188 -1.04 -11.54 -18.76
N GLY A 189 -0.55 -10.84 -19.79
CA GLY A 189 -0.95 -9.44 -20.08
C GLY A 189 -0.19 -8.38 -19.29
N ILE A 190 0.87 -8.75 -18.58
CA ILE A 190 1.77 -7.83 -17.90
C ILE A 190 3.24 -8.13 -18.21
N GLU A 191 4.06 -7.10 -18.05
CA GLU A 191 5.52 -7.17 -18.03
C GLU A 191 6.02 -6.62 -16.70
N MET A 192 6.79 -7.42 -15.94
CA MET A 192 7.41 -6.95 -14.70
C MET A 192 8.46 -5.89 -14.99
N VAL A 193 8.28 -4.70 -14.43
CA VAL A 193 9.18 -3.54 -14.61
C VAL A 193 10.15 -3.41 -13.45
N ASP A 194 9.64 -3.59 -12.22
CA ASP A 194 10.46 -3.53 -11.02
C ASP A 194 9.94 -4.49 -9.96
N SER A 195 10.86 -5.00 -9.15
CA SER A 195 10.52 -5.80 -7.96
C SER A 195 11.69 -5.79 -6.98
N ARG A 196 11.45 -5.32 -5.76
CA ARG A 196 12.49 -5.16 -4.74
C ARG A 196 11.93 -5.12 -3.33
N GLU A 197 12.81 -5.28 -2.36
CA GLU A 197 12.56 -4.84 -0.99
C GLU A 197 12.73 -3.33 -0.92
N MET A 198 11.86 -2.65 -0.16
CA MET A 198 11.83 -1.20 -0.10
C MET A 198 12.80 -0.65 0.96
N ALA A 199 13.48 0.43 0.61
CA ALA A 199 14.44 1.07 1.51
C ALA A 199 13.77 1.77 2.71
N CYS A 200 12.53 2.21 2.56
CA CYS A 200 11.81 2.94 3.60
C CYS A 200 11.25 2.07 4.73
N CYS A 201 11.35 0.74 4.66
CA CYS A 201 10.72 -0.19 5.58
C CYS A 201 10.96 0.17 7.06
N GLY A 202 12.22 0.24 7.47
CA GLY A 202 12.56 0.55 8.87
C GLY A 202 12.04 1.90 9.33
N GLN A 203 12.10 2.92 8.46
CA GLN A 203 11.60 4.26 8.81
C GLN A 203 10.07 4.31 8.86
N ALA A 204 9.38 3.65 7.93
CA ALA A 204 7.92 3.58 7.93
C ALA A 204 7.38 2.91 9.21
N TRP A 205 8.00 1.81 9.64
CA TRP A 205 7.68 1.16 10.91
C TRP A 205 7.98 2.04 12.12
N GLN A 206 9.15 2.68 12.17
CA GLN A 206 9.50 3.56 13.29
C GLN A 206 8.51 4.72 13.45
N GLU A 207 8.05 5.30 12.35
CA GLU A 207 7.04 6.38 12.37
C GLU A 207 5.69 5.87 12.89
N TRP A 208 5.25 4.68 12.48
CA TRP A 208 4.06 4.03 13.00
C TRP A 208 4.13 3.77 14.51
N LEU A 209 5.26 3.21 14.99
CA LEU A 209 5.43 2.86 16.40
C LEU A 209 5.45 4.08 17.34
N THR A 210 5.54 5.30 16.82
CA THR A 210 5.34 6.55 17.57
C THR A 210 3.89 7.05 17.57
N GLY A 211 2.99 6.36 16.90
CA GLY A 211 1.58 6.71 16.77
C GLY A 211 0.75 6.45 18.02
N TYR A 212 -0.48 6.95 18.01
CA TYR A 212 -1.43 6.83 19.13
C TYR A 212 -2.52 5.77 18.91
N HIS A 213 -2.44 5.03 17.82
CA HIS A 213 -3.41 3.98 17.52
C HIS A 213 -3.32 2.85 18.56
N PRO A 214 -4.45 2.27 19.03
CA PRO A 214 -4.43 1.23 20.09
C PRO A 214 -3.57 0.00 19.75
N ILE A 215 -3.48 -0.38 18.48
CA ILE A 215 -2.68 -1.54 18.00
C ILE A 215 -1.18 -1.31 18.15
N VAL A 216 -0.71 -0.06 18.17
CA VAL A 216 0.72 0.27 18.28
C VAL A 216 1.39 -0.41 19.47
N ALA A 217 0.70 -0.57 20.58
CA ALA A 217 1.26 -1.22 21.77
C ALA A 217 1.63 -2.70 21.57
N GLU A 218 0.88 -3.43 20.75
CA GLU A 218 1.20 -4.82 20.38
C GLU A 218 2.30 -4.85 19.32
N ASP A 219 2.24 -3.98 18.33
CA ASP A 219 3.25 -3.88 17.28
C ASP A 219 4.63 -3.49 17.84
N ILE A 220 4.70 -2.66 18.90
CA ILE A 220 5.97 -2.36 19.58
C ILE A 220 6.61 -3.64 20.12
N LYS A 221 5.81 -4.56 20.70
CA LYS A 221 6.34 -5.83 21.25
C LYS A 221 6.84 -6.73 20.13
N MET A 222 6.06 -6.85 19.07
CA MET A 222 6.39 -7.65 17.91
C MET A 222 7.65 -7.13 17.22
N MET A 223 7.72 -5.83 16.94
CA MET A 223 8.87 -5.22 16.26
C MET A 223 10.15 -5.21 17.11
N LYS A 224 10.01 -5.22 18.44
CA LYS A 224 11.15 -5.42 19.33
C LYS A 224 11.69 -6.85 19.29
N ALA A 225 10.85 -7.86 19.12
CA ALA A 225 11.27 -9.25 18.98
C ALA A 225 11.86 -9.49 17.58
N GLU A 226 11.25 -8.88 16.57
CA GLU A 226 11.65 -8.94 15.16
C GLU A 226 13.05 -8.35 14.95
N ASP A 227 13.33 -7.16 15.51
CA ASP A 227 14.63 -6.50 15.58
C ASP A 227 15.37 -6.38 14.22
N GLY A 228 14.62 -6.13 13.14
CA GLY A 228 15.14 -6.00 11.77
C GLY A 228 15.63 -7.31 11.12
N LYS A 229 15.14 -8.46 11.57
CA LYS A 229 15.61 -9.77 11.10
C LYS A 229 14.73 -10.37 10.01
N TYR A 230 13.43 -10.12 10.06
CA TYR A 230 12.46 -10.92 9.31
C TYR A 230 11.57 -10.11 8.39
N PHE A 231 11.12 -8.93 8.81
CA PHE A 231 10.16 -8.14 8.07
C PHE A 231 10.82 -7.17 7.10
N ASN A 232 10.18 -7.00 5.97
CA ASN A 232 10.45 -5.96 5.00
C ASN A 232 9.15 -5.36 4.45
N LEU A 233 9.28 -4.43 3.51
CA LEU A 233 8.23 -4.03 2.60
C LEU A 233 8.65 -4.47 1.19
N VAL A 234 7.74 -5.13 0.48
CA VAL A 234 7.97 -5.64 -0.87
C VAL A 234 7.28 -4.73 -1.88
N GLN A 235 8.01 -4.31 -2.90
CA GLN A 235 7.50 -3.57 -4.05
C GLN A 235 7.45 -4.45 -5.29
N LEU A 236 6.32 -4.36 -6.02
CA LEU A 236 6.14 -4.97 -7.33
C LEU A 236 5.52 -3.94 -8.28
N ILE A 237 6.10 -3.76 -9.46
CA ILE A 237 5.57 -2.88 -10.51
C ILE A 237 5.53 -3.68 -11.80
N ALA A 238 4.36 -3.73 -12.42
CA ALA A 238 4.17 -4.32 -13.74
C ALA A 238 3.50 -3.34 -14.69
N LYS A 239 3.86 -3.41 -15.97
CA LYS A 239 3.25 -2.68 -17.07
C LYS A 239 2.24 -3.57 -17.75
N VAL A 240 1.05 -3.06 -18.04
CA VAL A 240 0.03 -3.76 -18.82
C VAL A 240 0.37 -3.70 -20.31
N ILE A 241 0.42 -4.85 -21.00
CA ILE A 241 0.84 -5.00 -22.40
C ILE A 241 -0.29 -5.33 -23.37
#